data_b42eaa80ba3bfd9a479af3504c348b20
#
_entry.id   b42eaa80ba3bfd9a479af3504c348b20
#
_cell.length_a   1.000
_cell.length_b   1.000
_cell.length_c   1.000
_cell.angle_alpha   90.00
_cell.angle_beta   90.00
_cell.angle_gamma   90.00
#
_symmetry.space_group_name_H-M   'P 1'
#
loop_
_entity.id
_entity.type
_entity.pdbx_description
1 polymer ?
#
loop_
_entity_poly.entity_id
_entity_poly.type
_entity_poly.pdbx_seq_one_letter_code
_entity_poly.pdbx_strand_id
1 'polypeptide(L)'
;MDLLIYNTLHRKKERFEPLHAPNVGMYVCGPTVYGDAHLGHARPAITFDILFRYLRHLGYKVRYVRNITDVGHLEHDADEGDDKIAKKARLEQLEPMEIADYYTRRFNRAMEKLNVLPPSIEPHATGHIIEQQQLVQQILDNGYAYVSNGSVYFDIEKYDRDYKYGILSGRSLDNVKAASRDTLAGVGEKKNQADFALWKKAQPEHIMRWPSPWSDGFPGWHCECTAMGRKYLGEEFDIHGGGMDLVFPHHECEIAQAQASMGHQAVKYWMHNNMITINGQKMGKSYNNFITLDQFFTGDHPLLTQPFAPLVIRFFILSAHYRGTVDFSNDALLAAEKGLARLQAGMKDIQRIQPAKGSQPEMAKFVSELPQKLYDAMNDDLMTPEVISLLFEACRNINILVDRKAKISADDLKRLTETMTLWVDDILGLKPAADTADPSREKAFHEAVDMVMEMRQKAKEEKDWATSDAIRDRLQKAGFVVKDTPDGTVWSV
;
A
#
# COMPACT_ATOMS: atom_id res chain seq x y z
N MET A 1 -5.86 -11.00 23.51
CA MET A 1 -6.80 -10.79 22.38
C MET A 1 -6.19 -11.45 21.16
N ASP A 2 -6.97 -12.28 20.49
CA ASP A 2 -6.43 -13.09 19.41
C ASP A 2 -6.69 -12.38 18.07
N LEU A 3 -5.62 -12.00 17.38
CA LEU A 3 -5.72 -11.49 16.01
C LEU A 3 -6.11 -12.66 15.08
N LEU A 4 -7.18 -12.49 14.36
CA LEU A 4 -7.59 -13.36 13.25
C LEU A 4 -7.17 -12.71 11.95
N ILE A 5 -6.61 -13.49 11.02
CA ILE A 5 -6.30 -13.04 9.65
C ILE A 5 -6.84 -14.07 8.66
N TYR A 6 -7.34 -13.59 7.52
CA TYR A 6 -7.81 -14.48 6.47
C TYR A 6 -6.62 -15.05 5.69
N ASN A 7 -6.46 -16.36 5.76
CA ASN A 7 -5.44 -17.07 5.00
C ASN A 7 -6.03 -17.54 3.65
N THR A 8 -5.52 -16.98 2.56
CA THR A 8 -5.99 -17.30 1.19
C THR A 8 -5.77 -18.78 0.85
N LEU A 9 -4.69 -19.38 1.36
CA LEU A 9 -4.40 -20.80 1.14
C LEU A 9 -5.50 -21.71 1.70
N HIS A 10 -5.97 -21.42 2.90
CA HIS A 10 -6.99 -22.23 3.58
C HIS A 10 -8.41 -21.65 3.42
N ARG A 11 -8.54 -20.44 2.83
CA ARG A 11 -9.83 -19.75 2.56
C ARG A 11 -10.69 -19.53 3.80
N LYS A 12 -10.06 -19.29 4.96
CA LYS A 12 -10.71 -19.02 6.23
C LYS A 12 -9.90 -18.04 7.07
N LYS A 13 -10.57 -17.41 8.05
CA LYS A 13 -9.89 -16.67 9.11
C LYS A 13 -9.22 -17.65 10.06
N GLU A 14 -7.98 -17.37 10.40
CA GLU A 14 -7.17 -18.19 11.31
C GLU A 14 -6.55 -17.30 12.38
N ARG A 15 -6.40 -17.85 13.57
CA ARG A 15 -5.67 -17.18 14.64
C ARG A 15 -4.22 -16.99 14.22
N PHE A 16 -3.75 -15.75 14.34
CA PHE A 16 -2.35 -15.44 14.04
C PHE A 16 -1.44 -15.94 15.15
N GLU A 17 -0.60 -16.88 14.81
CA GLU A 17 0.42 -17.45 15.69
C GLU A 17 1.74 -17.46 14.94
N PRO A 18 2.68 -16.54 15.26
CA PRO A 18 3.95 -16.49 14.56
C PRO A 18 4.78 -17.74 14.81
N LEU A 19 5.60 -18.12 13.82
CA LEU A 19 6.49 -19.29 13.91
C LEU A 19 7.50 -19.15 15.07
N HIS A 20 7.96 -17.92 15.32
CA HIS A 20 9.02 -17.64 16.29
C HIS A 20 8.70 -16.38 17.13
N ALA A 21 7.62 -16.42 17.92
CA ALA A 21 7.23 -15.30 18.78
C ALA A 21 8.40 -14.81 19.65
N PRO A 22 8.60 -13.49 19.84
CA PRO A 22 7.79 -12.38 19.31
C PRO A 22 8.18 -11.93 17.90
N ASN A 23 9.05 -12.65 17.20
CA ASN A 23 9.51 -12.27 15.86
C ASN A 23 8.51 -12.72 14.82
N VAL A 24 8.28 -11.85 13.82
CA VAL A 24 7.38 -12.08 12.68
C VAL A 24 8.12 -11.74 11.41
N GLY A 25 8.17 -12.70 10.46
CA GLY A 25 8.64 -12.49 9.10
C GLY A 25 7.48 -12.14 8.18
N MET A 26 7.53 -10.98 7.52
CA MET A 26 6.53 -10.54 6.56
C MET A 26 7.17 -10.15 5.24
N TYR A 27 6.77 -10.80 4.15
CA TYR A 27 7.17 -10.45 2.79
C TYR A 27 5.97 -9.93 2.01
N VAL A 28 6.13 -8.84 1.29
CA VAL A 28 5.09 -8.29 0.39
C VAL A 28 5.70 -8.01 -0.97
N CYS A 29 5.07 -8.51 -2.02
CA CYS A 29 5.50 -8.22 -3.38
C CYS A 29 5.45 -6.71 -3.65
N GLY A 30 6.58 -6.19 -4.12
CA GLY A 30 6.77 -4.80 -4.43
C GLY A 30 6.46 -4.45 -5.89
N PRO A 31 6.72 -3.21 -6.31
CA PRO A 31 6.41 -2.75 -7.65
C PRO A 31 7.46 -3.21 -8.68
N THR A 32 7.02 -3.35 -9.94
CA THR A 32 7.91 -3.29 -11.09
C THR A 32 8.11 -1.83 -11.48
N VAL A 33 9.35 -1.36 -11.45
CA VAL A 33 9.70 0.06 -11.51
C VAL A 33 9.95 0.57 -12.93
N TYR A 34 8.90 0.58 -13.76
CA TYR A 34 8.91 1.13 -15.13
C TYR A 34 7.94 2.29 -15.33
N GLY A 35 7.26 2.74 -14.29
CA GLY A 35 6.28 3.82 -14.35
C GLY A 35 5.88 4.33 -12.97
N ASP A 36 5.13 5.42 -12.96
CA ASP A 36 4.66 6.05 -11.73
C ASP A 36 3.69 5.18 -10.95
N ALA A 37 3.73 5.33 -9.62
CA ALA A 37 2.81 4.66 -8.73
C ALA A 37 1.35 5.09 -8.97
N HIS A 38 0.42 4.16 -8.82
CA HIS A 38 -1.02 4.35 -8.99
C HIS A 38 -1.80 3.69 -7.83
N LEU A 39 -3.13 3.81 -7.83
CA LEU A 39 -3.98 3.25 -6.77
C LEU A 39 -3.78 1.75 -6.55
N GLY A 40 -3.50 0.99 -7.61
CA GLY A 40 -3.18 -0.44 -7.51
C GLY A 40 -1.93 -0.74 -6.68
N HIS A 41 -0.95 0.18 -6.65
CA HIS A 41 0.22 0.10 -5.77
C HIS A 41 -0.09 0.64 -4.35
N ALA A 42 -0.91 1.69 -4.26
CA ALA A 42 -1.26 2.28 -2.96
C ALA A 42 -2.03 1.29 -2.08
N ARG A 43 -2.91 0.49 -2.68
CA ARG A 43 -3.78 -0.42 -1.92
C ARG A 43 -3.01 -1.49 -1.14
N PRO A 44 -2.16 -2.34 -1.75
CA PRO A 44 -1.34 -3.28 -0.99
C PRO A 44 -0.40 -2.55 -0.02
N ALA A 45 0.22 -1.45 -0.44
CA ALA A 45 1.12 -0.70 0.44
C ALA A 45 0.43 -0.24 1.72
N ILE A 46 -0.78 0.34 1.65
CA ILE A 46 -1.56 0.78 2.81
C ILE A 46 -2.08 -0.42 3.61
N THR A 47 -2.57 -1.48 2.96
CA THR A 47 -3.08 -2.68 3.63
C THR A 47 -2.01 -3.31 4.52
N PHE A 48 -0.81 -3.53 3.98
CA PHE A 48 0.28 -4.15 4.71
C PHE A 48 0.99 -3.19 5.67
N ASP A 49 0.90 -1.88 5.45
CA ASP A 49 1.31 -0.87 6.44
C ASP A 49 0.42 -0.93 7.69
N ILE A 50 -0.90 -1.07 7.54
CA ILE A 50 -1.81 -1.27 8.68
C ILE A 50 -1.46 -2.54 9.45
N LEU A 51 -1.25 -3.65 8.76
CA LEU A 51 -0.82 -4.90 9.40
C LEU A 51 0.52 -4.74 10.12
N PHE A 52 1.49 -4.09 9.48
CA PHE A 52 2.82 -3.84 10.06
C PHE A 52 2.73 -2.98 11.32
N ARG A 53 1.98 -1.86 11.28
CA ARG A 53 1.75 -0.98 12.44
C ARG A 53 1.05 -1.73 13.56
N TYR A 54 0.01 -2.48 13.24
CA TYR A 54 -0.80 -3.19 14.23
C TYR A 54 -0.02 -4.33 14.91
N LEU A 55 0.72 -5.14 14.15
CA LEU A 55 1.58 -6.18 14.73
C LEU A 55 2.63 -5.58 15.67
N ARG A 56 3.27 -4.47 15.28
CA ARG A 56 4.21 -3.76 16.16
C ARG A 56 3.54 -3.23 17.43
N HIS A 57 2.33 -2.70 17.31
CA HIS A 57 1.53 -2.26 18.45
C HIS A 57 1.19 -3.42 19.40
N LEU A 58 0.90 -4.60 18.87
CA LEU A 58 0.69 -5.81 19.67
C LEU A 58 1.98 -6.37 20.30
N GLY A 59 3.12 -5.74 20.09
CA GLY A 59 4.40 -6.11 20.69
C GLY A 59 5.26 -7.07 19.88
N TYR A 60 4.86 -7.40 18.64
CA TYR A 60 5.67 -8.22 17.76
C TYR A 60 6.87 -7.45 17.18
N LYS A 61 7.97 -8.14 16.96
CA LYS A 61 9.18 -7.66 16.26
C LYS A 61 9.09 -8.07 14.80
N VAL A 62 8.55 -7.21 13.96
CA VAL A 62 8.28 -7.53 12.55
C VAL A 62 9.49 -7.18 11.69
N ARG A 63 10.01 -8.17 10.95
CA ARG A 63 10.92 -7.96 9.83
C ARG A 63 10.09 -7.93 8.55
N TYR A 64 9.86 -6.73 8.05
CA TYR A 64 9.09 -6.48 6.83
C TYR A 64 10.02 -6.34 5.63
N VAL A 65 9.86 -7.21 4.64
CA VAL A 65 10.59 -7.20 3.38
C VAL A 65 9.62 -6.87 2.25
N ARG A 66 9.98 -5.90 1.41
CA ARG A 66 9.25 -5.56 0.18
C ARG A 66 10.28 -5.37 -0.93
N ASN A 67 10.19 -6.17 -1.99
CA ASN A 67 11.16 -6.10 -3.08
C ASN A 67 10.88 -4.93 -4.04
N ILE A 68 11.90 -4.64 -4.84
CA ILE A 68 11.81 -3.86 -6.08
C ILE A 68 12.12 -4.81 -7.24
N THR A 69 11.15 -4.97 -8.14
CA THR A 69 11.36 -5.72 -9.40
C THR A 69 11.94 -4.76 -10.43
N ASP A 70 13.24 -4.88 -10.64
CA ASP A 70 14.03 -4.04 -11.54
C ASP A 70 14.62 -4.82 -12.73
N VAL A 71 14.20 -6.07 -12.95
CA VAL A 71 14.58 -6.94 -14.08
C VAL A 71 13.58 -8.08 -14.29
N GLY A 72 13.54 -8.66 -15.48
CA GLY A 72 12.91 -9.97 -15.72
C GLY A 72 11.39 -9.97 -15.78
N HIS A 73 10.71 -8.84 -15.67
CA HIS A 73 9.27 -8.75 -15.80
C HIS A 73 8.88 -8.38 -17.24
N LEU A 74 8.55 -9.40 -18.02
CA LEU A 74 8.21 -9.25 -19.43
C LEU A 74 6.77 -8.73 -19.63
N GLU A 75 6.49 -8.23 -20.83
CA GLU A 75 5.16 -7.77 -21.22
C GLU A 75 4.12 -8.90 -21.09
N HIS A 76 2.88 -8.51 -20.76
CA HIS A 76 1.73 -9.42 -20.59
C HIS A 76 1.91 -10.48 -19.50
N ASP A 77 2.89 -10.30 -18.58
CA ASP A 77 3.23 -11.25 -17.52
C ASP A 77 3.56 -12.66 -18.09
N ALA A 78 4.12 -12.68 -19.29
CA ALA A 78 4.46 -13.87 -20.07
C ALA A 78 5.97 -14.17 -19.98
N ASP A 79 6.37 -15.36 -20.48
CA ASP A 79 7.78 -15.74 -20.57
C ASP A 79 8.46 -15.27 -21.87
N GLU A 80 7.75 -14.51 -22.69
CA GLU A 80 8.24 -13.93 -23.95
C GLU A 80 7.76 -12.49 -24.11
N GLY A 81 8.53 -11.71 -24.84
CA GLY A 81 8.27 -10.30 -25.07
C GLY A 81 9.41 -9.41 -24.55
N ASP A 82 9.22 -8.11 -24.66
CA ASP A 82 10.17 -7.13 -24.16
C ASP A 82 10.08 -7.04 -22.62
N ASP A 83 11.23 -6.92 -21.97
CA ASP A 83 11.28 -6.50 -20.57
C ASP A 83 10.70 -5.09 -20.44
N LYS A 84 9.76 -4.90 -19.48
CA LYS A 84 9.03 -3.64 -19.30
C LYS A 84 9.94 -2.44 -19.06
N ILE A 85 11.05 -2.65 -18.31
CA ILE A 85 12.02 -1.59 -17.98
C ILE A 85 12.91 -1.31 -19.20
N ALA A 86 13.41 -2.36 -19.88
CA ALA A 86 14.22 -2.21 -21.08
C ALA A 86 13.46 -1.52 -22.21
N LYS A 87 12.18 -1.86 -22.40
CA LYS A 87 11.30 -1.18 -23.36
C LYS A 87 11.14 0.30 -23.04
N LYS A 88 10.90 0.63 -21.77
CA LYS A 88 10.77 2.02 -21.31
C LYS A 88 12.07 2.79 -21.50
N ALA A 89 13.21 2.17 -21.19
CA ALA A 89 14.54 2.75 -21.38
C ALA A 89 14.82 3.10 -22.86
N ARG A 90 14.51 2.18 -23.78
CA ARG A 90 14.63 2.45 -25.22
C ARG A 90 13.76 3.63 -25.67
N LEU A 91 12.52 3.71 -25.19
CA LEU A 91 11.59 4.80 -25.53
C LEU A 91 12.09 6.16 -25.02
N GLU A 92 12.75 6.19 -23.88
CA GLU A 92 13.26 7.42 -23.24
C GLU A 92 14.75 7.69 -23.56
N GLN A 93 15.41 6.80 -24.33
CA GLN A 93 16.84 6.88 -24.66
C GLN A 93 17.75 6.90 -23.42
N LEU A 94 17.40 6.10 -22.41
CA LEU A 94 18.10 5.94 -21.13
C LEU A 94 18.58 4.50 -20.96
N GLU A 95 19.47 4.27 -19.99
CA GLU A 95 19.83 2.92 -19.55
C GLU A 95 18.72 2.33 -18.66
N PRO A 96 18.47 1.00 -18.72
CA PRO A 96 17.43 0.36 -17.88
C PRO A 96 17.58 0.66 -16.39
N MET A 97 18.82 0.73 -15.88
CA MET A 97 19.04 1.03 -14.46
C MET A 97 18.72 2.48 -14.09
N GLU A 98 18.84 3.43 -15.03
CA GLU A 98 18.39 4.82 -14.80
C GLU A 98 16.86 4.86 -14.64
N ILE A 99 16.13 4.12 -15.47
CA ILE A 99 14.67 3.98 -15.38
C ILE A 99 14.28 3.36 -14.03
N ALA A 100 14.91 2.23 -13.67
CA ALA A 100 14.62 1.52 -12.44
C ALA A 100 14.85 2.41 -11.19
N ASP A 101 15.98 3.10 -11.13
CA ASP A 101 16.32 4.00 -10.03
C ASP A 101 15.38 5.22 -9.97
N TYR A 102 15.08 5.83 -11.12
CA TYR A 102 14.17 6.97 -11.20
C TYR A 102 12.78 6.63 -10.67
N TYR A 103 12.17 5.53 -11.14
CA TYR A 103 10.82 5.16 -10.71
C TYR A 103 10.78 4.54 -9.29
N THR A 104 11.86 3.91 -8.84
CA THR A 104 11.98 3.47 -7.42
C THR A 104 11.89 4.67 -6.48
N ARG A 105 12.65 5.73 -6.75
CA ARG A 105 12.60 6.96 -5.94
C ARG A 105 11.22 7.62 -5.97
N ARG A 106 10.58 7.66 -7.12
CA ARG A 106 9.21 8.22 -7.25
C ARG A 106 8.18 7.39 -6.51
N PHE A 107 8.28 6.07 -6.60
CA PHE A 107 7.44 5.15 -5.84
C PHE A 107 7.59 5.38 -4.33
N ASN A 108 8.81 5.40 -3.81
CA ASN A 108 9.04 5.59 -2.39
C ASN A 108 8.55 6.95 -1.89
N ARG A 109 8.74 8.03 -2.65
CA ARG A 109 8.17 9.35 -2.33
C ARG A 109 6.64 9.34 -2.31
N ALA A 110 6.01 8.63 -3.24
CA ALA A 110 4.55 8.51 -3.24
C ALA A 110 4.03 7.74 -2.02
N MET A 111 4.73 6.67 -1.61
CA MET A 111 4.41 5.92 -0.39
C MET A 111 4.61 6.76 0.88
N GLU A 112 5.68 7.54 0.94
CA GLU A 112 5.93 8.48 2.04
C GLU A 112 4.81 9.52 2.18
N LYS A 113 4.38 10.13 1.06
CA LYS A 113 3.22 11.06 1.06
C LYS A 113 1.94 10.40 1.58
N LEU A 114 1.74 9.11 1.30
CA LEU A 114 0.62 8.32 1.83
C LEU A 114 0.80 7.90 3.30
N ASN A 115 1.89 8.32 3.97
CA ASN A 115 2.27 7.92 5.32
C ASN A 115 2.40 6.40 5.48
N VAL A 116 2.88 5.70 4.44
CA VAL A 116 3.26 4.29 4.49
C VAL A 116 4.65 4.19 5.09
N LEU A 117 4.80 3.38 6.13
CA LEU A 117 6.11 3.14 6.75
C LEU A 117 7.03 2.39 5.78
N PRO A 118 8.32 2.72 5.73
CA PRO A 118 9.27 1.96 4.93
C PRO A 118 9.37 0.52 5.44
N PRO A 119 9.63 -0.46 4.54
CA PRO A 119 9.95 -1.81 4.95
C PRO A 119 11.27 -1.84 5.73
N SER A 120 11.49 -2.92 6.49
CA SER A 120 12.78 -3.14 7.18
C SER A 120 13.92 -3.39 6.19
N ILE A 121 13.60 -4.03 5.06
CA ILE A 121 14.53 -4.34 3.97
C ILE A 121 13.79 -4.18 2.64
N GLU A 122 14.39 -3.45 1.71
CA GLU A 122 13.87 -3.26 0.35
C GLU A 122 14.87 -3.80 -0.68
N PRO A 123 14.88 -5.12 -0.93
CA PRO A 123 15.85 -5.73 -1.85
C PRO A 123 15.44 -5.53 -3.30
N HIS A 124 16.45 -5.35 -4.17
CA HIS A 124 16.30 -5.30 -5.61
C HIS A 124 16.55 -6.67 -6.24
N ALA A 125 15.79 -7.05 -7.25
CA ALA A 125 15.95 -8.32 -7.95
C ALA A 125 17.34 -8.43 -8.60
N THR A 126 17.86 -7.35 -9.19
CA THR A 126 19.22 -7.29 -9.77
C THR A 126 20.32 -7.49 -8.74
N GLY A 127 20.10 -7.11 -7.50
CA GLY A 127 21.05 -7.33 -6.39
C GLY A 127 21.06 -8.78 -5.87
N HIS A 128 20.20 -9.66 -6.40
CA HIS A 128 19.99 -11.03 -5.90
C HIS A 128 20.08 -12.09 -6.98
N ILE A 129 20.81 -11.82 -8.05
CA ILE A 129 20.98 -12.76 -9.18
C ILE A 129 21.61 -14.08 -8.74
N ILE A 130 22.56 -14.03 -7.81
CA ILE A 130 23.25 -15.24 -7.30
C ILE A 130 22.26 -16.12 -6.55
N GLU A 131 21.44 -15.56 -5.68
CA GLU A 131 20.44 -16.30 -4.91
C GLU A 131 19.36 -16.91 -5.83
N GLN A 132 18.97 -16.19 -6.86
CA GLN A 132 18.02 -16.67 -7.86
C GLN A 132 18.63 -17.83 -8.67
N GLN A 133 19.89 -17.72 -9.12
CA GLN A 133 20.60 -18.82 -9.78
C GLN A 133 20.72 -20.06 -8.89
N GLN A 134 21.02 -19.88 -7.60
CA GLN A 134 21.09 -20.97 -6.62
C GLN A 134 19.74 -21.65 -6.44
N LEU A 135 18.64 -20.89 -6.37
CA LEU A 135 17.28 -21.43 -6.33
C LEU A 135 16.97 -22.27 -7.58
N VAL A 136 17.26 -21.73 -8.77
CA VAL A 136 17.05 -22.42 -10.04
C VAL A 136 17.85 -23.71 -10.11
N GLN A 137 19.13 -23.69 -9.69
CA GLN A 137 19.97 -24.88 -9.67
C GLN A 137 19.41 -25.95 -8.72
N GLN A 138 18.95 -25.56 -7.54
CA GLN A 138 18.37 -26.49 -6.57
C GLN A 138 17.07 -27.13 -7.10
N ILE A 139 16.22 -26.39 -7.79
CA ILE A 139 15.03 -26.93 -8.47
C ILE A 139 15.41 -27.92 -9.56
N LEU A 140 16.45 -27.61 -10.36
CA LEU A 140 17.01 -28.52 -11.37
C LEU A 140 17.54 -29.81 -10.73
N ASP A 141 18.35 -29.71 -9.67
CA ASP A 141 18.96 -30.87 -9.00
C ASP A 141 17.90 -31.79 -8.40
N ASN A 142 16.79 -31.21 -7.90
CA ASN A 142 15.63 -31.96 -7.43
C ASN A 142 14.75 -32.50 -8.57
N GLY A 143 15.10 -32.15 -9.83
CA GLY A 143 14.48 -32.65 -11.05
C GLY A 143 13.12 -32.06 -11.38
N TYR A 144 12.73 -30.89 -10.82
CA TYR A 144 11.50 -30.17 -11.13
C TYR A 144 11.67 -29.07 -12.18
N ALA A 145 12.86 -29.01 -12.79
CA ALA A 145 13.12 -28.09 -13.91
C ALA A 145 13.95 -28.81 -14.99
N TYR A 146 14.03 -28.18 -16.15
CA TYR A 146 14.84 -28.67 -17.27
C TYR A 146 15.43 -27.50 -18.07
N VAL A 147 16.58 -27.75 -18.70
CA VAL A 147 17.22 -26.79 -19.61
C VAL A 147 16.72 -27.02 -21.02
N SER A 148 16.33 -25.96 -21.71
CA SER A 148 15.95 -25.95 -23.09
C SER A 148 16.53 -24.73 -23.82
N ASN A 149 17.32 -24.91 -24.83
CA ASN A 149 17.93 -23.84 -25.63
C ASN A 149 18.66 -22.73 -24.83
N GLY A 150 19.22 -23.10 -23.65
CA GLY A 150 19.91 -22.17 -22.76
C GLY A 150 18.99 -21.42 -21.78
N SER A 151 17.67 -21.62 -21.85
CA SER A 151 16.71 -21.22 -20.83
C SER A 151 16.42 -22.37 -19.87
N VAL A 152 15.94 -22.06 -18.67
CA VAL A 152 15.52 -23.06 -17.68
C VAL A 152 14.03 -22.89 -17.41
N TYR A 153 13.28 -23.97 -17.54
CA TYR A 153 11.84 -23.99 -17.31
C TYR A 153 11.46 -24.93 -16.17
N PHE A 154 10.47 -24.53 -15.39
CA PHE A 154 9.86 -25.34 -14.34
C PHE A 154 8.94 -26.39 -14.97
N ASP A 155 9.09 -27.67 -14.60
CA ASP A 155 8.31 -28.80 -15.07
C ASP A 155 7.04 -28.95 -14.22
N ILE A 156 5.98 -28.27 -14.66
CA ILE A 156 4.74 -28.17 -13.89
C ILE A 156 4.01 -29.52 -13.79
N GLU A 157 4.13 -30.37 -14.84
CA GLU A 157 3.48 -31.68 -14.82
C GLU A 157 4.13 -32.63 -13.82
N LYS A 158 5.47 -32.58 -13.73
CA LYS A 158 6.19 -33.38 -12.72
C LYS A 158 5.83 -32.90 -11.32
N TYR A 159 5.83 -31.59 -11.10
CA TYR A 159 5.47 -31.01 -9.82
C TYR A 159 4.03 -31.37 -9.41
N ASP A 160 3.06 -31.26 -10.32
CA ASP A 160 1.65 -31.56 -10.03
C ASP A 160 1.41 -33.02 -9.60
N ARG A 161 2.21 -33.97 -10.13
CA ARG A 161 2.16 -35.37 -9.71
C ARG A 161 2.61 -35.57 -8.26
N ASP A 162 3.62 -34.82 -7.82
CA ASP A 162 4.25 -35.01 -6.54
C ASP A 162 3.63 -34.16 -5.42
N TYR A 163 3.16 -32.92 -5.75
CA TYR A 163 2.71 -31.92 -4.79
C TYR A 163 1.31 -31.35 -5.05
N LYS A 164 0.83 -31.31 -6.26
CA LYS A 164 -0.38 -30.64 -6.72
C LYS A 164 -0.22 -29.13 -6.92
N TYR A 165 -0.31 -28.71 -8.18
CA TYR A 165 -0.31 -27.29 -8.58
C TYR A 165 -1.72 -26.67 -8.42
N GLY A 166 -1.77 -25.37 -8.07
CA GLY A 166 -3.02 -24.64 -7.98
C GLY A 166 -3.68 -24.67 -6.61
N ILE A 167 -2.96 -24.98 -5.54
CA ILE A 167 -3.51 -25.08 -4.18
C ILE A 167 -3.94 -23.71 -3.63
N LEU A 168 -3.25 -22.62 -4.01
CA LEU A 168 -3.58 -21.27 -3.59
C LEU A 168 -4.73 -20.69 -4.43
N SER A 169 -4.61 -20.76 -5.75
CA SER A 169 -5.57 -20.18 -6.69
C SER A 169 -6.85 -21.00 -6.82
N GLY A 170 -6.79 -22.29 -6.52
CA GLY A 170 -7.86 -23.25 -6.75
C GLY A 170 -8.02 -23.65 -8.22
N ARG A 171 -7.06 -23.31 -9.09
CA ARG A 171 -7.07 -23.70 -10.49
C ARG A 171 -6.48 -25.10 -10.64
N SER A 172 -7.15 -25.98 -11.40
CA SER A 172 -6.55 -27.25 -11.78
C SER A 172 -5.51 -27.06 -12.89
N LEU A 173 -4.52 -27.95 -12.95
CA LEU A 173 -3.53 -27.93 -14.02
C LEU A 173 -4.17 -28.00 -15.42
N ASP A 174 -5.27 -28.75 -15.58
CA ASP A 174 -6.00 -28.84 -16.86
C ASP A 174 -6.59 -27.48 -17.26
N ASN A 175 -7.11 -26.68 -16.30
CA ASN A 175 -7.60 -25.35 -16.56
C ASN A 175 -6.45 -24.41 -16.97
N VAL A 176 -5.28 -24.53 -16.33
CA VAL A 176 -4.09 -23.75 -16.67
C VAL A 176 -3.60 -24.11 -18.07
N LYS A 177 -3.52 -25.40 -18.41
CA LYS A 177 -3.16 -25.88 -19.76
C LYS A 177 -4.15 -25.39 -20.82
N ALA A 178 -5.44 -25.43 -20.54
CA ALA A 178 -6.46 -24.93 -21.46
C ALA A 178 -6.29 -23.44 -21.75
N ALA A 179 -6.06 -22.63 -20.73
CA ALA A 179 -5.82 -21.18 -20.87
C ALA A 179 -4.50 -20.85 -21.59
N SER A 180 -3.47 -21.70 -21.49
CA SER A 180 -2.16 -21.51 -22.13
C SER A 180 -2.15 -21.91 -23.60
N ARG A 181 -3.14 -22.65 -24.12
CA ARG A 181 -3.17 -23.12 -25.52
C ARG A 181 -3.31 -21.99 -26.53
N ASP A 182 -3.89 -20.88 -26.15
CA ASP A 182 -4.08 -19.71 -27.03
C ASP A 182 -2.86 -18.78 -27.06
N THR A 183 -1.83 -19.03 -26.24
CA THR A 183 -0.59 -18.28 -26.24
C THR A 183 0.48 -19.01 -27.08
N LEU A 184 1.04 -18.33 -28.08
CA LEU A 184 2.13 -18.84 -28.89
C LEU A 184 3.51 -18.78 -28.21
N ALA A 185 3.55 -18.31 -26.96
CA ALA A 185 4.79 -18.09 -26.22
C ALA A 185 5.52 -19.42 -25.92
N GLY A 186 6.79 -19.51 -26.27
CA GLY A 186 7.65 -20.66 -25.98
C GLY A 186 7.38 -21.89 -26.85
N VAL A 187 6.73 -21.75 -28.00
CA VAL A 187 6.53 -22.86 -28.94
C VAL A 187 7.89 -23.43 -29.40
N GLY A 188 8.14 -24.69 -29.02
CA GLY A 188 9.39 -25.40 -29.36
C GLY A 188 10.46 -25.38 -28.25
N GLU A 189 10.36 -24.55 -27.22
CA GLU A 189 11.27 -24.56 -26.05
C GLU A 189 10.68 -25.27 -24.83
N LYS A 190 9.38 -25.10 -24.59
CA LYS A 190 8.69 -25.68 -23.42
C LYS A 190 8.20 -27.11 -23.71
N LYS A 191 8.34 -28.02 -22.75
CA LYS A 191 7.73 -29.36 -22.79
C LYS A 191 6.20 -29.26 -22.72
N ASN A 192 5.71 -28.34 -21.89
CA ASN A 192 4.31 -28.05 -21.72
C ASN A 192 4.10 -26.51 -21.73
N GLN A 193 3.04 -26.03 -22.37
CA GLN A 193 2.73 -24.60 -22.45
C GLN A 193 2.51 -23.96 -21.08
N ALA A 194 2.09 -24.74 -20.07
CA ALA A 194 1.93 -24.26 -18.70
C ALA A 194 3.25 -24.13 -17.91
N ASP A 195 4.37 -24.67 -18.43
CA ASP A 195 5.68 -24.52 -17.80
C ASP A 195 6.06 -23.02 -17.80
N PHE A 196 6.70 -22.56 -16.75
CA PHE A 196 7.13 -21.17 -16.63
C PHE A 196 8.64 -21.05 -16.53
N ALA A 197 9.17 -19.90 -16.97
CA ALA A 197 10.60 -19.67 -16.98
C ALA A 197 11.15 -19.41 -15.57
N LEU A 198 12.24 -20.08 -15.24
CA LEU A 198 13.08 -19.83 -14.07
C LEU A 198 14.31 -18.99 -14.44
N TRP A 199 14.88 -19.24 -15.63
CA TRP A 199 15.94 -18.46 -16.23
C TRP A 199 15.71 -18.33 -17.73
N LYS A 200 15.76 -17.12 -18.24
CA LYS A 200 15.63 -16.87 -19.69
C LYS A 200 16.98 -16.54 -20.30
N LYS A 201 17.31 -17.23 -21.39
CA LYS A 201 18.45 -16.87 -22.24
C LYS A 201 18.22 -15.48 -22.82
N ALA A 202 19.19 -14.60 -22.65
CA ALA A 202 19.13 -13.25 -23.21
C ALA A 202 19.33 -13.26 -24.73
N GLN A 203 18.59 -12.41 -25.43
CA GLN A 203 18.87 -12.07 -26.82
C GLN A 203 20.04 -11.06 -26.87
N PRO A 204 20.75 -10.89 -28.01
CA PRO A 204 21.90 -9.98 -28.11
C PRO A 204 21.59 -8.55 -27.70
N GLU A 205 20.38 -8.07 -27.92
CA GLU A 205 19.90 -6.73 -27.60
C GLU A 205 19.56 -6.51 -26.11
N HIS A 206 19.47 -7.58 -25.30
CA HIS A 206 19.23 -7.45 -23.86
C HIS A 206 20.48 -6.94 -23.16
N ILE A 207 20.42 -5.72 -22.64
CA ILE A 207 21.50 -5.08 -21.85
C ILE A 207 21.56 -5.72 -20.45
N MET A 208 20.40 -5.92 -19.81
CA MET A 208 20.28 -6.52 -18.47
C MET A 208 20.35 -8.04 -18.59
N ARG A 209 21.56 -8.57 -18.53
CA ARG A 209 21.84 -10.02 -18.57
C ARG A 209 23.07 -10.33 -17.73
N TRP A 210 23.09 -11.51 -17.18
CA TRP A 210 24.16 -12.01 -16.33
C TRP A 210 24.62 -13.39 -16.81
N PRO A 211 25.91 -13.71 -16.64
CA PRO A 211 26.39 -15.05 -16.90
C PRO A 211 25.76 -16.05 -15.93
N SER A 212 25.42 -17.24 -16.44
CA SER A 212 24.90 -18.35 -15.64
C SER A 212 25.45 -19.67 -16.16
N PRO A 213 25.28 -20.79 -15.41
CA PRO A 213 25.67 -22.13 -15.90
C PRO A 213 24.93 -22.55 -17.17
N TRP A 214 23.81 -21.94 -17.52
CA TRP A 214 22.94 -22.34 -18.64
C TRP A 214 23.14 -21.45 -19.85
N SER A 215 23.24 -20.14 -19.63
CA SER A 215 23.51 -19.13 -20.67
C SER A 215 23.66 -17.76 -20.03
N ASP A 216 24.16 -16.78 -20.80
CA ASP A 216 23.92 -15.37 -20.47
C ASP A 216 22.42 -15.11 -20.54
N GLY A 217 21.85 -14.55 -19.47
CA GLY A 217 20.42 -14.40 -19.33
C GLY A 217 19.97 -13.62 -18.12
N PHE A 218 18.72 -13.77 -17.76
CA PHE A 218 18.10 -13.11 -16.62
C PHE A 218 17.07 -14.03 -15.94
N PRO A 219 16.78 -13.81 -14.65
CA PRO A 219 15.82 -14.65 -13.92
C PRO A 219 14.39 -14.44 -14.43
N GLY A 220 13.58 -15.51 -14.37
CA GLY A 220 12.15 -15.39 -14.52
C GLY A 220 11.52 -14.62 -13.34
N TRP A 221 10.52 -13.81 -13.62
CA TRP A 221 9.86 -12.93 -12.64
C TRP A 221 9.43 -13.63 -11.34
N HIS A 222 9.01 -14.89 -11.40
CA HIS A 222 8.53 -15.63 -10.24
C HIS A 222 9.64 -16.10 -9.27
N CYS A 223 10.93 -16.05 -9.69
CA CYS A 223 12.06 -16.47 -8.85
C CYS A 223 12.45 -15.42 -7.78
N GLU A 224 12.15 -14.15 -8.03
CA GLU A 224 12.61 -13.04 -7.21
C GLU A 224 12.15 -13.16 -5.76
N CYS A 225 10.83 -13.21 -5.56
CA CYS A 225 10.23 -13.20 -4.23
C CYS A 225 10.57 -14.47 -3.45
N THR A 226 10.62 -15.62 -4.11
CA THR A 226 11.05 -16.87 -3.47
C THR A 226 12.50 -16.79 -2.99
N ALA A 227 13.43 -16.31 -3.84
CA ALA A 227 14.85 -16.22 -3.48
C ALA A 227 15.10 -15.16 -2.40
N MET A 228 14.52 -13.97 -2.55
CA MET A 228 14.70 -12.88 -1.58
C MET A 228 13.97 -13.13 -0.27
N GLY A 229 12.77 -13.73 -0.31
CA GLY A 229 12.04 -14.15 0.88
C GLY A 229 12.86 -15.14 1.72
N ARG A 230 13.38 -16.18 1.09
CA ARG A 230 14.26 -17.16 1.73
C ARG A 230 15.51 -16.52 2.33
N LYS A 231 16.16 -15.61 1.59
CA LYS A 231 17.39 -14.94 2.04
C LYS A 231 17.20 -14.13 3.32
N TYR A 232 16.11 -13.37 3.41
CA TYR A 232 15.92 -12.40 4.49
C TYR A 232 15.03 -12.89 5.63
N LEU A 233 14.13 -13.84 5.37
CA LEU A 233 13.16 -14.34 6.33
C LEU A 233 13.41 -15.81 6.73
N GLY A 234 14.22 -16.53 5.97
CA GLY A 234 14.50 -17.95 6.20
C GLY A 234 13.69 -18.88 5.29
N GLU A 235 13.86 -20.19 5.51
CA GLU A 235 13.17 -21.22 4.70
C GLU A 235 11.67 -21.27 4.96
N GLU A 236 11.24 -20.83 6.15
CA GLU A 236 9.84 -20.64 6.53
C GLU A 236 9.67 -19.28 7.18
N PHE A 237 8.57 -18.59 6.84
CA PHE A 237 8.21 -17.30 7.43
C PHE A 237 6.70 -17.13 7.57
N ASP A 238 6.27 -16.11 8.31
CA ASP A 238 4.91 -16.04 8.78
C ASP A 238 3.92 -15.58 7.69
N ILE A 239 4.17 -14.43 7.05
CA ILE A 239 3.20 -13.76 6.18
C ILE A 239 3.79 -13.46 4.83
N HIS A 240 3.09 -13.87 3.76
CA HIS A 240 3.34 -13.38 2.41
C HIS A 240 2.09 -12.68 1.87
N GLY A 241 2.29 -11.50 1.31
CA GLY A 241 1.20 -10.64 0.87
C GLY A 241 1.37 -9.99 -0.48
N GLY A 242 0.21 -9.61 -1.08
CA GLY A 242 0.15 -8.90 -2.35
C GLY A 242 -1.28 -8.62 -2.79
N GLY A 243 -1.44 -8.16 -4.04
CA GLY A 243 -2.76 -8.02 -4.67
C GLY A 243 -3.36 -9.36 -5.07
N MET A 244 -4.68 -9.43 -5.22
CA MET A 244 -5.38 -10.63 -5.71
C MET A 244 -4.95 -11.06 -7.12
N ASP A 245 -4.43 -10.16 -7.92
CA ASP A 245 -3.85 -10.43 -9.24
C ASP A 245 -2.58 -11.28 -9.16
N LEU A 246 -1.85 -11.23 -8.05
CA LEU A 246 -0.64 -12.03 -7.82
C LEU A 246 -0.95 -13.47 -7.37
N VAL A 247 -2.17 -13.77 -6.90
CA VAL A 247 -2.54 -15.14 -6.50
C VAL A 247 -2.20 -16.15 -7.60
N PHE A 248 -2.47 -15.76 -8.85
CA PHE A 248 -2.12 -16.54 -10.02
C PHE A 248 -1.70 -15.62 -11.17
N PRO A 249 -0.55 -15.89 -11.83
CA PRO A 249 0.31 -17.06 -11.61
C PRO A 249 1.38 -16.91 -10.52
N HIS A 250 1.70 -15.67 -10.08
CA HIS A 250 2.93 -15.34 -9.37
C HIS A 250 3.12 -16.12 -8.05
N HIS A 251 2.20 -15.96 -7.08
CA HIS A 251 2.31 -16.64 -5.78
C HIS A 251 2.12 -18.16 -5.87
N GLU A 252 1.32 -18.64 -6.83
CA GLU A 252 1.24 -20.07 -7.10
C GLU A 252 2.57 -20.65 -7.57
N CYS A 253 3.29 -19.91 -8.45
CA CYS A 253 4.63 -20.30 -8.89
C CYS A 253 5.65 -20.23 -7.75
N GLU A 254 5.54 -19.28 -6.83
CA GLU A 254 6.41 -19.22 -5.65
C GLU A 254 6.21 -20.43 -4.72
N ILE A 255 4.95 -20.85 -4.48
CA ILE A 255 4.67 -22.07 -3.72
C ILE A 255 5.33 -23.27 -4.41
N ALA A 256 5.18 -23.37 -5.73
CA ALA A 256 5.78 -24.47 -6.49
C ALA A 256 7.32 -24.47 -6.43
N GLN A 257 7.94 -23.30 -6.54
CA GLN A 257 9.40 -23.14 -6.41
C GLN A 257 9.90 -23.50 -5.01
N ALA A 258 9.22 -23.05 -3.97
CA ALA A 258 9.58 -23.36 -2.59
C ALA A 258 9.51 -24.87 -2.33
N GLN A 259 8.41 -25.54 -2.68
CA GLN A 259 8.26 -26.97 -2.50
C GLN A 259 9.23 -27.79 -3.37
N ALA A 260 9.45 -27.37 -4.62
CA ALA A 260 10.37 -28.03 -5.52
C ALA A 260 11.85 -27.90 -5.07
N SER A 261 12.22 -26.77 -4.44
CA SER A 261 13.58 -26.56 -3.93
C SER A 261 13.82 -27.15 -2.56
N MET A 262 12.86 -27.02 -1.63
CA MET A 262 13.05 -27.32 -0.19
C MET A 262 12.24 -28.52 0.29
N GLY A 263 11.23 -28.98 -0.45
CA GLY A 263 10.33 -30.07 -0.06
C GLY A 263 9.17 -29.68 0.84
N HIS A 264 9.04 -28.41 1.18
CA HIS A 264 7.96 -27.90 2.05
C HIS A 264 7.48 -26.53 1.60
N GLN A 265 6.34 -26.06 2.17
CA GLN A 265 5.85 -24.71 1.95
C GLN A 265 6.64 -23.71 2.80
N ALA A 266 6.98 -22.55 2.21
CA ALA A 266 7.76 -21.52 2.89
C ALA A 266 6.91 -20.56 3.72
N VAL A 267 5.59 -20.47 3.47
CA VAL A 267 4.74 -19.40 4.00
C VAL A 267 3.58 -19.98 4.80
N LYS A 268 3.40 -19.49 6.02
CA LYS A 268 2.31 -19.89 6.89
C LYS A 268 0.97 -19.22 6.56
N TYR A 269 0.98 -17.90 6.29
CA TYR A 269 -0.21 -17.11 5.99
C TYR A 269 -0.07 -16.36 4.68
N TRP A 270 -0.94 -16.66 3.72
CA TRP A 270 -1.06 -15.95 2.46
C TRP A 270 -2.18 -14.91 2.54
N MET A 271 -1.83 -13.63 2.40
CA MET A 271 -2.78 -12.53 2.51
C MET A 271 -2.88 -11.73 1.21
N HIS A 272 -4.11 -11.48 0.75
CA HIS A 272 -4.33 -10.76 -0.50
C HIS A 272 -5.36 -9.64 -0.33
N ASN A 273 -4.99 -8.44 -0.76
CA ASN A 273 -5.96 -7.36 -0.90
C ASN A 273 -6.66 -7.44 -2.25
N ASN A 274 -7.93 -7.06 -2.27
CA ASN A 274 -8.72 -7.04 -3.50
C ASN A 274 -8.36 -5.83 -4.40
N MET A 275 -8.88 -5.82 -5.63
CA MET A 275 -8.60 -4.81 -6.64
C MET A 275 -9.28 -3.46 -6.34
N ILE A 276 -8.78 -2.40 -6.99
CA ILE A 276 -9.45 -1.12 -7.12
C ILE A 276 -10.01 -1.01 -8.55
N THR A 277 -11.26 -0.58 -8.65
CA THR A 277 -11.90 -0.20 -9.91
C THR A 277 -12.02 1.32 -10.01
N ILE A 278 -12.25 1.81 -11.19
CA ILE A 278 -12.48 3.23 -11.50
C ILE A 278 -13.83 3.33 -12.19
N ASN A 279 -14.83 3.93 -11.51
CA ASN A 279 -16.21 4.00 -11.99
C ASN A 279 -16.74 2.61 -12.44
N GLY A 280 -16.52 1.58 -11.61
CA GLY A 280 -16.95 0.21 -11.88
C GLY A 280 -16.09 -0.59 -12.87
N GLN A 281 -15.07 0.02 -13.46
CA GLN A 281 -14.20 -0.62 -14.46
C GLN A 281 -12.80 -0.91 -13.91
N LYS A 282 -12.17 -1.98 -14.40
CA LYS A 282 -10.75 -2.23 -14.11
C LYS A 282 -9.91 -1.05 -14.57
N MET A 283 -8.95 -0.62 -13.75
CA MET A 283 -7.99 0.41 -14.13
C MET A 283 -7.03 -0.13 -15.20
N GLY A 284 -6.83 0.62 -16.28
CA GLY A 284 -5.91 0.25 -17.35
C GLY A 284 -5.70 1.35 -18.38
N LYS A 285 -4.51 1.40 -18.97
CA LYS A 285 -4.18 2.40 -20.01
C LYS A 285 -5.11 2.29 -21.23
N SER A 286 -5.50 1.07 -21.60
CA SER A 286 -6.42 0.80 -22.72
C SER A 286 -7.84 1.33 -22.48
N TYR A 287 -8.23 1.59 -21.24
CA TYR A 287 -9.54 2.15 -20.86
C TYR A 287 -9.51 3.66 -20.65
N ASN A 288 -8.37 4.32 -20.85
CA ASN A 288 -8.16 5.75 -20.58
C ASN A 288 -8.56 6.18 -19.15
N ASN A 289 -8.49 5.25 -18.20
CA ASN A 289 -8.81 5.46 -16.81
C ASN A 289 -7.61 5.18 -15.86
N PHE A 290 -6.41 5.20 -16.41
CA PHE A 290 -5.18 5.00 -15.64
C PHE A 290 -4.75 6.34 -15.03
N ILE A 291 -4.76 6.43 -13.70
CA ILE A 291 -4.42 7.65 -12.95
C ILE A 291 -3.27 7.34 -12.01
N THR A 292 -2.19 8.11 -12.09
CA THR A 292 -1.05 8.01 -11.17
C THR A 292 -1.35 8.69 -9.84
N LEU A 293 -0.63 8.33 -8.78
CA LEU A 293 -0.77 8.99 -7.47
C LEU A 293 -0.40 10.48 -7.55
N ASP A 294 0.64 10.84 -8.30
CA ASP A 294 0.99 12.25 -8.49
C ASP A 294 -0.14 13.04 -9.15
N GLN A 295 -0.84 12.45 -10.14
CA GLN A 295 -2.02 13.09 -10.74
C GLN A 295 -3.17 13.26 -9.73
N PHE A 296 -3.39 12.29 -8.83
CA PHE A 296 -4.34 12.50 -7.73
C PHE A 296 -3.95 13.68 -6.84
N PHE A 297 -2.65 13.82 -6.54
CA PHE A 297 -2.16 14.88 -5.65
C PHE A 297 -2.16 16.25 -6.30
N THR A 298 -2.01 16.33 -7.63
CA THR A 298 -1.99 17.59 -8.38
C THR A 298 -3.34 17.95 -9.01
N GLY A 299 -4.24 16.98 -9.15
CA GLY A 299 -5.50 17.14 -9.89
C GLY A 299 -5.34 17.13 -11.42
N ASP A 300 -4.15 16.84 -11.93
CA ASP A 300 -3.83 16.92 -13.36
C ASP A 300 -4.24 15.64 -14.12
N HIS A 301 -5.54 15.37 -14.16
CA HIS A 301 -6.11 14.28 -14.95
C HIS A 301 -7.57 14.56 -15.29
N PRO A 302 -8.06 14.28 -16.54
CA PRO A 302 -9.44 14.58 -16.96
C PRO A 302 -10.55 13.97 -16.12
N LEU A 303 -10.27 12.86 -15.43
CA LEU A 303 -11.24 12.19 -14.56
C LEU A 303 -11.26 12.76 -13.13
N LEU A 304 -10.38 13.71 -12.79
CA LEU A 304 -10.31 14.32 -11.46
C LEU A 304 -10.96 15.72 -11.51
N THR A 305 -11.79 16.03 -10.52
CA THR A 305 -12.42 17.34 -10.38
C THR A 305 -11.57 18.34 -9.62
N GLN A 306 -10.61 17.85 -8.84
CA GLN A 306 -9.70 18.65 -8.01
C GLN A 306 -8.48 17.83 -7.58
N PRO A 307 -7.41 18.46 -7.06
CA PRO A 307 -6.36 17.76 -6.34
C PRO A 307 -6.88 17.17 -5.02
N PHE A 308 -6.37 15.99 -4.65
CA PHE A 308 -6.70 15.33 -3.40
C PHE A 308 -5.44 15.13 -2.55
N ALA A 309 -5.52 15.54 -1.28
CA ALA A 309 -4.43 15.32 -0.35
C ALA A 309 -4.11 13.82 -0.21
N PRO A 310 -2.83 13.43 -0.06
CA PRO A 310 -2.44 12.02 0.04
C PRO A 310 -3.17 11.24 1.13
N LEU A 311 -3.42 11.85 2.28
CA LEU A 311 -4.17 11.22 3.37
C LEU A 311 -5.65 10.98 3.04
N VAL A 312 -6.25 11.74 2.10
CA VAL A 312 -7.61 11.46 1.59
C VAL A 312 -7.61 10.13 0.85
N ILE A 313 -6.59 9.88 0.02
CA ILE A 313 -6.44 8.59 -0.69
C ILE A 313 -6.24 7.45 0.32
N ARG A 314 -5.40 7.65 1.34
CA ARG A 314 -5.22 6.67 2.42
C ARG A 314 -6.54 6.38 3.14
N PHE A 315 -7.25 7.41 3.57
CA PHE A 315 -8.52 7.28 4.27
C PHE A 315 -9.59 6.60 3.39
N PHE A 316 -9.67 6.95 2.12
CA PHE A 316 -10.55 6.31 1.14
C PHE A 316 -10.30 4.80 1.06
N ILE A 317 -9.03 4.37 0.95
CA ILE A 317 -8.66 2.96 0.91
C ILE A 317 -9.02 2.25 2.21
N LEU A 318 -8.79 2.88 3.37
CA LEU A 318 -9.09 2.32 4.70
C LEU A 318 -10.60 2.26 5.01
N SER A 319 -11.41 3.04 4.31
CA SER A 319 -12.87 3.04 4.46
C SER A 319 -13.54 1.78 3.90
N ALA A 320 -12.80 0.93 3.20
CA ALA A 320 -13.24 -0.39 2.75
C ALA A 320 -12.34 -1.49 3.33
N HIS A 321 -12.92 -2.65 3.63
CA HIS A 321 -12.14 -3.81 4.05
C HIS A 321 -11.14 -4.23 2.95
N TYR A 322 -9.91 -4.63 3.33
CA TYR A 322 -8.86 -4.93 2.36
C TYR A 322 -9.22 -6.04 1.36
N ARG A 323 -10.05 -7.01 1.74
CA ARG A 323 -10.56 -8.07 0.86
C ARG A 323 -11.77 -7.66 0.01
N GLY A 324 -12.41 -6.53 0.31
CA GLY A 324 -13.50 -5.99 -0.50
C GLY A 324 -12.97 -5.23 -1.71
N THR A 325 -13.72 -5.12 -2.79
CA THR A 325 -13.42 -4.23 -3.92
C THR A 325 -13.60 -2.78 -3.48
N VAL A 326 -12.72 -1.91 -3.93
CA VAL A 326 -12.86 -0.45 -3.76
C VAL A 326 -13.09 0.17 -5.13
N ASP A 327 -14.16 0.93 -5.27
CA ASP A 327 -14.46 1.65 -6.51
C ASP A 327 -14.16 3.13 -6.34
N PHE A 328 -13.22 3.63 -7.13
CA PHE A 328 -12.89 5.04 -7.18
C PHE A 328 -13.94 5.80 -7.99
N SER A 329 -14.41 6.91 -7.42
CA SER A 329 -15.10 8.02 -8.11
C SER A 329 -14.75 9.33 -7.41
N ASN A 330 -14.94 10.46 -8.10
CA ASN A 330 -14.74 11.78 -7.45
C ASN A 330 -15.64 11.93 -6.22
N ASP A 331 -16.91 11.50 -6.30
CA ASP A 331 -17.85 11.58 -5.18
C ASP A 331 -17.38 10.78 -3.98
N ALA A 332 -16.79 9.59 -4.21
CA ALA A 332 -16.23 8.76 -3.16
C ALA A 332 -15.01 9.43 -2.50
N LEU A 333 -14.13 10.07 -3.27
CA LEU A 333 -13.01 10.82 -2.69
C LEU A 333 -13.46 12.09 -1.96
N LEU A 334 -14.44 12.83 -2.48
CA LEU A 334 -15.02 13.99 -1.79
C LEU A 334 -15.69 13.58 -0.47
N ALA A 335 -16.33 12.41 -0.44
CA ALA A 335 -16.88 11.85 0.79
C ALA A 335 -15.76 11.45 1.77
N ALA A 336 -14.70 10.84 1.28
CA ALA A 336 -13.53 10.50 2.08
C ALA A 336 -12.82 11.73 2.65
N GLU A 337 -12.69 12.80 1.88
CA GLU A 337 -12.14 14.09 2.32
C GLU A 337 -12.94 14.69 3.47
N LYS A 338 -14.28 14.72 3.35
CA LYS A 338 -15.17 15.19 4.42
C LYS A 338 -15.08 14.30 5.66
N GLY A 339 -14.97 12.98 5.47
CA GLY A 339 -14.77 12.02 6.56
C GLY A 339 -13.47 12.25 7.31
N LEU A 340 -12.36 12.38 6.58
CA LEU A 340 -11.05 12.67 7.16
C LEU A 340 -11.03 14.01 7.89
N ALA A 341 -11.57 15.07 7.28
CA ALA A 341 -11.66 16.40 7.89
C ALA A 341 -12.45 16.36 9.21
N ARG A 342 -13.56 15.60 9.27
CA ARG A 342 -14.33 15.40 10.49
C ARG A 342 -13.52 14.69 11.57
N LEU A 343 -12.75 13.68 11.22
CA LEU A 343 -11.89 12.96 12.16
C LEU A 343 -10.79 13.87 12.72
N GLN A 344 -10.14 14.63 11.83
CA GLN A 344 -9.11 15.61 12.21
C GLN A 344 -9.67 16.76 13.08
N ALA A 345 -10.89 17.21 12.82
CA ALA A 345 -11.58 18.17 13.67
C ALA A 345 -11.77 17.60 15.09
N GLY A 346 -12.24 16.34 15.21
CA GLY A 346 -12.36 15.67 16.50
C GLY A 346 -11.03 15.58 17.26
N MET A 347 -9.91 15.32 16.55
CA MET A 347 -8.57 15.30 17.14
C MET A 347 -8.11 16.70 17.65
N LYS A 348 -8.52 17.78 16.99
CA LYS A 348 -8.27 19.15 17.44
C LYS A 348 -9.19 19.53 18.62
N ASP A 349 -10.45 19.17 18.53
CA ASP A 349 -11.48 19.56 19.50
C ASP A 349 -11.30 18.88 20.86
N ILE A 350 -10.80 17.64 20.90
CA ILE A 350 -10.51 16.95 22.16
C ILE A 350 -9.52 17.73 23.05
N GLN A 351 -8.60 18.49 22.44
CA GLN A 351 -7.61 19.32 23.17
C GLN A 351 -8.23 20.54 23.84
N ARG A 352 -9.46 20.92 23.47
CA ARG A 352 -10.18 22.08 24.01
C ARG A 352 -11.08 21.73 25.18
N ILE A 353 -11.29 20.44 25.46
CA ILE A 353 -12.20 19.96 26.49
C ILE A 353 -11.58 20.28 27.86
N GLN A 354 -12.37 20.93 28.72
CA GLN A 354 -12.01 21.16 30.12
C GLN A 354 -12.59 20.03 30.98
N PRO A 355 -11.76 19.31 31.74
CA PRO A 355 -12.25 18.22 32.58
C PRO A 355 -13.09 18.73 33.73
N ALA A 356 -14.07 17.94 34.15
CA ALA A 356 -14.91 18.16 35.32
C ALA A 356 -14.43 17.29 36.49
N LYS A 357 -15.05 17.47 37.68
CA LYS A 357 -14.74 16.64 38.86
C LYS A 357 -15.07 15.15 38.70
N GLY A 358 -15.89 14.80 37.69
CA GLY A 358 -16.25 13.41 37.36
C GLY A 358 -16.92 13.31 35.98
N SER A 359 -16.96 12.10 35.45
CA SER A 359 -17.68 11.81 34.20
C SER A 359 -19.15 11.51 34.47
N GLN A 360 -20.01 11.85 33.51
CA GLN A 360 -21.36 11.29 33.49
C GLN A 360 -21.28 9.77 33.22
N PRO A 361 -22.19 8.94 33.81
CA PRO A 361 -22.11 7.47 33.72
C PRO A 361 -22.00 6.94 32.28
N GLU A 362 -22.78 7.50 31.37
CA GLU A 362 -22.80 7.10 29.95
C GLU A 362 -21.46 7.42 29.26
N MET A 363 -20.89 8.60 29.57
CA MET A 363 -19.59 8.99 29.03
C MET A 363 -18.46 8.13 29.60
N ALA A 364 -18.46 7.88 30.91
CA ALA A 364 -17.48 6.97 31.53
C ALA A 364 -17.54 5.56 30.94
N LYS A 365 -18.76 5.04 30.75
CA LYS A 365 -18.98 3.75 30.10
C LYS A 365 -18.42 3.75 28.66
N PHE A 366 -18.77 4.76 27.86
CA PHE A 366 -18.29 4.88 26.49
C PHE A 366 -16.75 4.88 26.43
N VAL A 367 -16.09 5.72 27.23
CA VAL A 367 -14.63 5.82 27.28
C VAL A 367 -13.97 4.52 27.73
N SER A 368 -14.61 3.79 28.65
CA SER A 368 -14.07 2.51 29.14
C SER A 368 -14.21 1.37 28.09
N GLU A 369 -15.28 1.36 27.30
CA GLU A 369 -15.57 0.31 26.31
C GLU A 369 -14.91 0.54 24.96
N LEU A 370 -14.67 1.78 24.56
CA LEU A 370 -14.16 2.15 23.23
C LEU A 370 -12.87 1.42 22.86
N PRO A 371 -11.82 1.35 23.72
CA PRO A 371 -10.60 0.65 23.36
C PRO A 371 -10.84 -0.83 23.00
N GLN A 372 -11.66 -1.53 23.80
CA GLN A 372 -11.97 -2.93 23.55
C GLN A 372 -12.68 -3.13 22.21
N LYS A 373 -13.68 -2.30 21.89
CA LYS A 373 -14.41 -2.35 20.61
C LYS A 373 -13.47 -2.13 19.41
N LEU A 374 -12.53 -1.19 19.54
CA LEU A 374 -11.53 -0.91 18.50
C LEU A 374 -10.60 -2.12 18.29
N TYR A 375 -10.14 -2.76 19.37
CA TYR A 375 -9.36 -4.00 19.27
C TYR A 375 -10.17 -5.15 18.67
N ASP A 376 -11.43 -5.34 19.08
CA ASP A 376 -12.27 -6.39 18.55
C ASP A 376 -12.47 -6.26 17.05
N ALA A 377 -12.72 -5.03 16.57
CA ALA A 377 -12.83 -4.75 15.14
C ALA A 377 -11.51 -5.02 14.39
N MET A 378 -10.37 -4.54 14.91
CA MET A 378 -9.09 -4.74 14.22
C MET A 378 -8.63 -6.20 14.28
N ASN A 379 -8.90 -6.90 15.37
CA ASN A 379 -8.59 -8.33 15.52
C ASN A 379 -9.44 -9.23 14.62
N ASP A 380 -10.56 -8.75 14.11
CA ASP A 380 -11.37 -9.49 13.14
C ASP A 380 -10.92 -9.20 11.70
N ASP A 381 -9.73 -9.65 11.35
CA ASP A 381 -9.21 -9.59 9.99
C ASP A 381 -9.01 -8.15 9.48
N LEU A 382 -8.49 -7.27 10.35
CA LEU A 382 -8.19 -5.88 10.03
C LEU A 382 -9.43 -5.08 9.55
N MET A 383 -10.53 -5.14 10.27
CA MET A 383 -11.79 -4.48 9.90
C MET A 383 -11.70 -2.95 10.08
N THR A 384 -10.86 -2.30 9.26
CA THR A 384 -10.63 -0.85 9.30
C THR A 384 -11.91 0.00 9.11
N PRO A 385 -12.92 -0.42 8.29
CA PRO A 385 -14.17 0.34 8.20
C PRO A 385 -14.92 0.44 9.52
N GLU A 386 -14.93 -0.63 10.32
CA GLU A 386 -15.58 -0.63 11.63
C GLU A 386 -14.80 0.22 12.63
N VAL A 387 -13.47 0.12 12.61
CA VAL A 387 -12.59 1.01 13.40
C VAL A 387 -12.91 2.48 13.10
N ILE A 388 -12.99 2.87 11.82
CA ILE A 388 -13.34 4.24 11.41
C ILE A 388 -14.75 4.62 11.91
N SER A 389 -15.72 3.70 11.87
CA SER A 389 -17.08 3.94 12.39
C SER A 389 -17.07 4.23 13.89
N LEU A 390 -16.32 3.45 14.67
CA LEU A 390 -16.13 3.67 16.12
C LEU A 390 -15.42 4.99 16.43
N LEU A 391 -14.43 5.37 15.62
CA LEU A 391 -13.75 6.67 15.75
C LEU A 391 -14.70 7.84 15.43
N PHE A 392 -15.62 7.70 14.47
CA PHE A 392 -16.67 8.68 14.23
C PHE A 392 -17.67 8.78 15.39
N GLU A 393 -17.95 7.67 16.07
CA GLU A 393 -18.75 7.69 17.30
C GLU A 393 -18.00 8.46 18.39
N ALA A 394 -16.70 8.27 18.52
CA ALA A 394 -15.86 9.05 19.44
C ALA A 394 -15.89 10.55 19.11
N CYS A 395 -15.79 10.93 17.83
CA CYS A 395 -15.92 12.33 17.42
C CYS A 395 -17.28 12.95 17.80
N ARG A 396 -18.39 12.18 17.70
CA ARG A 396 -19.71 12.66 18.15
C ARG A 396 -19.71 12.93 19.66
N ASN A 397 -19.14 12.05 20.46
CA ASN A 397 -19.02 12.23 21.90
C ASN A 397 -18.10 13.40 22.28
N ILE A 398 -17.00 13.59 21.55
CA ILE A 398 -16.11 14.75 21.69
C ILE A 398 -16.89 16.06 21.43
N ASN A 399 -17.70 16.14 20.38
CA ASN A 399 -18.52 17.32 20.09
C ASN A 399 -19.54 17.61 21.23
N ILE A 400 -20.16 16.56 21.81
CA ILE A 400 -21.06 16.70 22.96
C ILE A 400 -20.33 17.30 24.20
N LEU A 401 -19.07 16.89 24.39
CA LEU A 401 -18.23 17.43 25.48
C LEU A 401 -17.80 18.88 25.23
N VAL A 402 -17.41 19.22 23.99
CA VAL A 402 -17.07 20.60 23.58
C VAL A 402 -18.26 21.53 23.76
N ASP A 403 -19.46 21.08 23.37
CA ASP A 403 -20.72 21.80 23.59
C ASP A 403 -21.17 21.90 25.07
N ARG A 404 -20.40 21.31 25.99
CA ARG A 404 -20.70 21.25 27.43
C ARG A 404 -22.04 20.54 27.74
N LYS A 405 -22.54 19.72 26.85
CA LYS A 405 -23.77 18.92 27.05
C LYS A 405 -23.52 17.66 27.87
N ALA A 406 -22.26 17.28 28.08
CA ALA A 406 -21.82 16.20 28.93
C ALA A 406 -20.59 16.64 29.77
N LYS A 407 -20.26 15.82 30.79
CA LYS A 407 -19.09 16.03 31.65
C LYS A 407 -18.17 14.82 31.57
N ILE A 408 -16.86 15.06 31.58
CA ILE A 408 -15.81 14.04 31.57
C ILE A 408 -14.77 14.35 32.67
N SER A 409 -14.30 13.31 33.36
CA SER A 409 -13.20 13.45 34.31
C SER A 409 -11.85 13.65 33.60
N ALA A 410 -10.84 14.12 34.32
CA ALA A 410 -9.49 14.28 33.80
C ALA A 410 -8.91 12.92 33.33
N ASP A 411 -9.15 11.85 34.11
CA ASP A 411 -8.64 10.50 33.78
C ASP A 411 -9.32 9.90 32.53
N ASP A 412 -10.64 10.07 32.41
CA ASP A 412 -11.36 9.59 31.22
C ASP A 412 -11.03 10.41 29.98
N LEU A 413 -10.85 11.76 30.13
CA LEU A 413 -10.40 12.59 29.02
C LEU A 413 -9.01 12.17 28.53
N LYS A 414 -8.09 11.92 29.46
CA LYS A 414 -6.76 11.41 29.12
C LYS A 414 -6.85 10.09 28.38
N ARG A 415 -7.64 9.13 28.89
CA ARG A 415 -7.86 7.82 28.25
C ARG A 415 -8.44 7.96 26.83
N LEU A 416 -9.45 8.82 26.66
CA LEU A 416 -10.06 9.08 25.36
C LEU A 416 -9.04 9.68 24.38
N THR A 417 -8.24 10.65 24.85
CA THR A 417 -7.20 11.29 24.03
C THR A 417 -6.13 10.30 23.59
N GLU A 418 -5.62 9.49 24.52
CA GLU A 418 -4.64 8.43 24.21
C GLU A 418 -5.20 7.40 23.22
N THR A 419 -6.46 7.00 23.40
CA THR A 419 -7.14 6.08 22.48
C THR A 419 -7.26 6.70 21.09
N MET A 420 -7.73 7.93 20.97
CA MET A 420 -7.87 8.59 19.68
C MET A 420 -6.52 8.75 18.98
N THR A 421 -5.48 9.19 19.69
CA THR A 421 -4.12 9.33 19.14
C THR A 421 -3.58 8.00 18.65
N LEU A 422 -3.66 6.95 19.47
CA LEU A 422 -3.19 5.61 19.08
C LEU A 422 -3.85 5.12 17.79
N TRP A 423 -5.17 5.22 17.72
CA TRP A 423 -5.90 4.63 16.59
C TRP A 423 -5.86 5.49 15.33
N VAL A 424 -5.99 6.81 15.46
CA VAL A 424 -5.98 7.72 14.31
C VAL A 424 -4.56 7.92 13.77
N ASP A 425 -3.63 8.27 14.66
CA ASP A 425 -2.28 8.69 14.25
C ASP A 425 -1.35 7.50 14.04
N ASP A 426 -1.31 6.55 14.97
CA ASP A 426 -0.29 5.51 14.97
C ASP A 426 -0.73 4.27 14.18
N ILE A 427 -1.95 3.74 14.40
CA ILE A 427 -2.42 2.51 13.75
C ILE A 427 -2.94 2.81 12.36
N LEU A 428 -3.92 3.72 12.21
CA LEU A 428 -4.44 4.06 10.88
C LEU A 428 -3.51 4.97 10.07
N GLY A 429 -2.52 5.61 10.72
CA GLY A 429 -1.54 6.46 10.06
C GLY A 429 -2.17 7.68 9.38
N LEU A 430 -3.23 8.25 9.96
CA LEU A 430 -3.97 9.40 9.41
C LEU A 430 -3.44 10.75 9.94
N LYS A 431 -2.34 10.72 10.71
CA LYS A 431 -1.59 11.92 11.06
C LYS A 431 -0.94 12.47 9.81
N PRO A 432 -1.08 13.77 9.51
CA PRO A 432 -0.26 14.39 8.47
C PRO A 432 1.20 14.03 8.72
N ALA A 433 1.93 13.61 7.68
CA ALA A 433 3.37 13.50 7.77
C ALA A 433 3.84 14.83 8.37
N ALA A 434 4.70 14.77 9.39
CA ALA A 434 5.28 15.98 9.93
C ALA A 434 5.84 16.73 8.73
N ASP A 435 5.22 17.85 8.41
CA ASP A 435 5.66 18.67 7.30
C ASP A 435 7.16 18.86 7.52
N THR A 436 7.96 18.38 6.60
CA THR A 436 9.34 18.80 6.46
C THR A 436 9.37 20.24 5.92
N ALA A 437 8.25 20.96 6.02
CA ALA A 437 8.21 22.40 5.89
C ALA A 437 9.15 22.95 6.97
N ASP A 438 10.26 23.49 6.51
CA ASP A 438 11.18 24.26 7.34
C ASP A 438 10.34 25.17 8.25
N PRO A 439 10.39 25.02 9.58
CA PRO A 439 9.59 25.82 10.50
C PRO A 439 9.75 27.33 10.26
N SER A 440 10.89 27.74 9.68
CA SER A 440 11.14 29.11 9.25
C SER A 440 10.28 29.50 8.04
N ARG A 441 9.95 28.56 7.15
CA ARG A 441 9.13 28.80 5.94
C ARG A 441 7.64 28.89 6.33
N GLU A 442 7.18 28.05 7.23
CA GLU A 442 5.82 28.10 7.75
C GLU A 442 5.58 29.38 8.55
N LYS A 443 6.54 29.75 9.40
CA LYS A 443 6.53 31.03 10.11
C LYS A 443 6.51 32.22 9.14
N ALA A 444 7.37 32.23 8.12
CA ALA A 444 7.41 33.27 7.11
C ALA A 444 6.10 33.34 6.29
N PHE A 445 5.48 32.19 6.01
CA PHE A 445 4.17 32.14 5.35
C PHE A 445 3.08 32.77 6.22
N HIS A 446 2.99 32.38 7.50
CA HIS A 446 2.03 32.98 8.45
C HIS A 446 2.25 34.48 8.59
N GLU A 447 3.47 34.94 8.82
CA GLU A 447 3.81 36.37 8.90
C GLU A 447 3.42 37.14 7.65
N ALA A 448 3.61 36.56 6.45
CA ALA A 448 3.22 37.19 5.19
C ALA A 448 1.69 37.31 5.07
N VAL A 449 0.93 36.27 5.45
CA VAL A 449 -0.54 36.32 5.43
C VAL A 449 -1.07 37.29 6.46
N ASP A 450 -0.52 37.31 7.68
CA ASP A 450 -0.90 38.23 8.74
C ASP A 450 -0.67 39.69 8.31
N MET A 451 0.44 39.99 7.64
CA MET A 451 0.71 41.31 7.05
C MET A 451 -0.38 41.71 6.03
N VAL A 452 -0.81 40.78 5.18
CA VAL A 452 -1.91 41.05 4.20
C VAL A 452 -3.23 41.26 4.93
N MET A 453 -3.48 40.56 6.04
CA MET A 453 -4.67 40.75 6.86
C MET A 453 -4.64 42.10 7.58
N GLU A 454 -3.49 42.55 8.07
CA GLU A 454 -3.30 43.90 8.66
C GLU A 454 -3.57 44.98 7.58
N MET A 455 -3.06 44.82 6.36
CA MET A 455 -3.35 45.73 5.24
C MET A 455 -4.86 45.82 4.98
N ARG A 456 -5.56 44.68 4.99
CA ARG A 456 -7.03 44.64 4.82
C ARG A 456 -7.74 45.37 5.98
N GLN A 457 -7.30 45.16 7.22
CA GLN A 457 -7.84 45.81 8.38
C GLN A 457 -7.65 47.31 8.31
N LYS A 458 -6.48 47.79 7.94
CA LYS A 458 -6.18 49.21 7.75
C LYS A 458 -7.07 49.84 6.68
N ALA A 459 -7.28 49.16 5.54
CA ALA A 459 -8.20 49.63 4.51
C ALA A 459 -9.64 49.78 5.05
N LYS A 460 -10.12 48.88 5.92
CA LYS A 460 -11.42 49.01 6.60
C LYS A 460 -11.48 50.22 7.50
N GLU A 461 -10.46 50.48 8.31
CA GLU A 461 -10.38 51.63 9.22
C GLU A 461 -10.39 52.97 8.44
N GLU A 462 -9.71 53.00 7.29
CA GLU A 462 -9.68 54.13 6.36
C GLU A 462 -10.95 54.24 5.51
N LYS A 463 -11.92 53.29 5.65
CA LYS A 463 -13.14 53.17 4.85
C LYS A 463 -12.92 52.95 3.36
N ASP A 464 -11.74 52.44 2.98
CA ASP A 464 -11.43 51.97 1.62
C ASP A 464 -11.94 50.54 1.42
N TRP A 465 -13.27 50.47 1.22
CA TRP A 465 -13.97 49.21 1.02
C TRP A 465 -13.55 48.49 -0.27
N ALA A 466 -13.14 49.23 -1.32
CA ALA A 466 -12.67 48.66 -2.56
C ALA A 466 -11.39 47.84 -2.38
N THR A 467 -10.39 48.37 -1.69
CA THR A 467 -9.16 47.67 -1.37
C THR A 467 -9.40 46.50 -0.43
N SER A 468 -10.23 46.68 0.61
CA SER A 468 -10.57 45.61 1.57
C SER A 468 -11.23 44.40 0.86
N ASP A 469 -12.17 44.64 -0.05
CA ASP A 469 -12.86 43.58 -0.81
C ASP A 469 -11.92 42.93 -1.85
N ALA A 470 -11.08 43.72 -2.53
CA ALA A 470 -10.10 43.17 -3.47
C ALA A 470 -9.08 42.22 -2.79
N ILE A 471 -8.65 42.54 -1.58
CA ILE A 471 -7.77 41.66 -0.79
C ILE A 471 -8.51 40.38 -0.44
N ARG A 472 -9.74 40.45 0.09
CA ARG A 472 -10.55 39.28 0.43
C ARG A 472 -10.73 38.35 -0.79
N ASP A 473 -11.13 38.91 -1.92
CA ASP A 473 -11.42 38.16 -3.14
C ASP A 473 -10.17 37.49 -3.72
N ARG A 474 -9.00 38.13 -3.61
CA ARG A 474 -7.72 37.52 -3.99
C ARG A 474 -7.33 36.37 -3.06
N LEU A 475 -7.51 36.52 -1.76
CA LEU A 475 -7.26 35.48 -0.78
C LEU A 475 -8.20 34.29 -1.02
N GLN A 476 -9.49 34.51 -1.27
CA GLN A 476 -10.45 33.46 -1.59
C GLN A 476 -10.08 32.70 -2.88
N LYS A 477 -9.65 33.42 -3.92
CA LYS A 477 -9.14 32.79 -5.18
C LYS A 477 -7.88 31.98 -4.96
N ALA A 478 -7.07 32.33 -3.96
CA ALA A 478 -5.88 31.59 -3.57
C ALA A 478 -6.17 30.44 -2.59
N GLY A 479 -7.45 30.16 -2.26
CA GLY A 479 -7.86 29.05 -1.39
C GLY A 479 -8.02 29.41 0.10
N PHE A 480 -7.86 30.68 0.48
CA PHE A 480 -8.05 31.11 1.87
C PHE A 480 -9.51 31.34 2.20
N VAL A 481 -9.92 30.92 3.39
CA VAL A 481 -11.20 31.29 3.99
C VAL A 481 -10.97 32.40 4.99
N VAL A 482 -11.51 33.61 4.68
CA VAL A 482 -11.40 34.79 5.54
C VAL A 482 -12.74 35.05 6.22
N LYS A 483 -12.77 35.11 7.56
CA LYS A 483 -13.98 35.40 8.36
C LYS A 483 -13.75 36.59 9.26
N ASP A 484 -14.68 37.56 9.25
CA ASP A 484 -14.71 38.64 10.19
C ASP A 484 -15.47 38.19 11.44
N THR A 485 -14.86 38.35 12.60
CA THR A 485 -15.42 38.03 13.93
C THR A 485 -15.47 39.30 14.81
N PRO A 486 -16.25 39.33 15.89
CA PRO A 486 -16.25 40.45 16.80
C PRO A 486 -14.87 40.79 17.40
N ASP A 487 -13.98 39.81 17.49
CA ASP A 487 -12.63 39.92 18.04
C ASP A 487 -11.55 40.18 16.97
N GLY A 488 -11.94 40.37 15.69
CA GLY A 488 -11.03 40.63 14.59
C GLY A 488 -11.30 39.75 13.37
N THR A 489 -10.42 39.82 12.35
CA THR A 489 -10.49 38.95 11.19
C THR A 489 -9.64 37.69 11.41
N VAL A 490 -10.20 36.49 11.11
CA VAL A 490 -9.48 35.20 11.19
C VAL A 490 -9.42 34.58 9.80
N TRP A 491 -8.38 33.81 9.55
CA TRP A 491 -8.20 33.14 8.27
C TRP A 491 -7.81 31.67 8.46
N SER A 492 -8.09 30.87 7.43
CA SER A 492 -7.63 29.48 7.29
C SER A 492 -7.42 29.13 5.82
N VAL A 493 -6.64 28.10 5.53
CA VAL A 493 -6.42 27.56 4.18
C VAL A 493 -7.23 26.29 4.02
#